data_efc91ec858ae1ed57a807d108de11728
#
_entry.id   efc91ec858ae1ed57a807d108de11728
#
_cell.length_a   1.000
_cell.length_b   1.000
_cell.length_c   1.000
_cell.angle_alpha   90.00
_cell.angle_beta   90.00
_cell.angle_gamma   90.00
#
_symmetry.space_group_name_H-M   'P 1'
#
loop_
_entity.id
_entity.type
_entity.pdbx_description
1 polymer ?
#
loop_
_entity_poly.entity_id
_entity_poly.type
_entity_poly.pdbx_seq_one_letter_code
_entity_poly.pdbx_strand_id
1 'polypeptide(L)'
;PLLKDIQFRRGIIREGSYADYKANPKFLKKESSLDLHPINPPPVYSTEAYTGYKWGMAIDLNKCTGCGACVTACNVENNIPIVGKDQVKVNREMMWIRIDRYYSGSPDAPKANFQPMLCQHCDFAPCENVCPVAATTHTNDGLNSMSYNRCVGTRYCSNNCPYKVRRFNYFDWRDRVGDGVQYAEPIDLMAN
;
A
#
# COMPACT_ATOMS: atom_id res chain seq x y z
N PRO A 1 -6.28 5.96 23.87
CA PRO A 1 -5.77 5.00 24.85
C PRO A 1 -4.54 4.27 24.31
N LEU A 2 -4.39 2.96 24.49
CA LEU A 2 -3.17 2.19 24.24
C LEU A 2 -2.57 2.32 22.82
N LEU A 3 -3.38 2.46 21.78
CA LEU A 3 -2.90 2.61 20.39
C LEU A 3 -2.18 3.93 20.13
N LYS A 4 -2.55 4.99 20.82
CA LYS A 4 -1.90 6.31 20.72
C LYS A 4 -0.45 6.24 21.19
N ASP A 5 -0.20 5.62 22.33
CA ASP A 5 1.15 5.49 22.89
C ASP A 5 2.06 4.60 22.04
N ILE A 6 1.50 3.55 21.42
CA ILE A 6 2.26 2.65 20.55
C ILE A 6 2.73 3.38 19.29
N GLN A 7 1.92 4.27 18.73
CA GLN A 7 2.28 5.04 17.54
C GLN A 7 3.51 5.92 17.78
N PHE A 8 3.59 6.57 18.95
CA PHE A 8 4.73 7.41 19.32
C PHE A 8 6.00 6.60 19.64
N ARG A 9 5.86 5.39 20.15
CA ARG A 9 7.00 4.55 20.54
C ARG A 9 7.72 3.90 19.35
N ARG A 10 7.06 3.74 18.22
CA ARG A 10 7.62 2.99 17.08
C ARG A 10 8.67 3.75 16.29
N GLY A 11 8.73 5.08 16.38
CA GLY A 11 9.67 5.89 15.61
C GLY A 11 9.61 5.60 14.10
N ILE A 12 8.40 5.37 13.58
CA ILE A 12 8.16 5.01 12.17
C ILE A 12 8.57 6.17 11.26
N ILE A 13 8.20 7.40 11.65
CA ILE A 13 8.62 8.59 10.95
C ILE A 13 9.90 9.11 11.59
N ARG A 14 10.91 9.31 10.77
CA ARG A 14 12.19 9.90 11.15
C ARG A 14 12.30 11.28 10.52
N GLU A 15 12.50 12.27 11.34
CA GLU A 15 12.63 13.68 10.92
C GLU A 15 13.85 14.32 11.56
N GLY A 16 14.37 15.34 10.95
CA GLY A 16 15.47 16.14 11.48
C GLY A 16 15.59 17.45 10.73
N SER A 17 16.39 18.36 11.26
CA SER A 17 16.64 19.63 10.61
C SER A 17 17.63 19.49 9.44
N TYR A 18 17.61 20.47 8.54
CA TYR A 18 18.60 20.56 7.47
C TYR A 18 20.05 20.70 8.00
N ALA A 19 20.20 21.32 9.17
CA ALA A 19 21.50 21.40 9.84
C ALA A 19 22.01 20.02 10.28
N ASP A 20 21.14 19.18 10.83
CA ASP A 20 21.47 17.82 11.22
C ASP A 20 21.88 16.97 9.98
N TYR A 21 21.15 17.15 8.88
CA TYR A 21 21.48 16.51 7.61
C TYR A 21 22.85 16.95 7.08
N LYS A 22 23.19 18.24 7.13
CA LYS A 22 24.52 18.72 6.73
C LYS A 22 25.63 18.17 7.60
N ALA A 23 25.40 18.10 8.92
CA ALA A 23 26.39 17.59 9.87
C ALA A 23 26.63 16.08 9.67
N ASN A 24 25.56 15.32 9.44
CA ASN A 24 25.62 13.88 9.22
C ASN A 24 24.49 13.42 8.28
N PRO A 25 24.77 13.25 6.97
CA PRO A 25 23.75 12.80 6.01
C PRO A 25 23.12 11.44 6.33
N LYS A 26 23.75 10.66 7.21
CA LYS A 26 23.27 9.34 7.64
C LYS A 26 22.54 9.35 8.98
N PHE A 27 22.27 10.51 9.58
CA PHE A 27 21.71 10.60 10.93
C PHE A 27 20.32 9.91 11.06
N LEU A 28 19.57 9.81 9.98
CA LEU A 28 18.30 9.09 9.94
C LEU A 28 18.45 7.56 9.85
N LYS A 29 19.66 7.09 9.51
CA LYS A 29 20.00 5.65 9.51
C LYS A 29 20.41 5.23 10.92
N LYS A 30 19.54 5.42 11.93
CA LYS A 30 19.76 4.69 13.18
C LYS A 30 19.66 3.21 12.87
N GLU A 31 20.70 2.48 13.21
CA GLU A 31 20.64 1.04 13.31
C GLU A 31 19.41 0.73 14.16
N SER A 32 18.39 0.16 13.55
CA SER A 32 17.27 -0.30 14.30
C SER A 32 17.81 -1.42 15.18
N SER A 33 17.53 -1.37 16.46
CA SER A 33 17.80 -2.50 17.39
C SER A 33 17.02 -3.77 17.01
N LEU A 34 16.18 -3.68 16.03
CA LEU A 34 15.67 -4.74 15.18
C LEU A 34 16.66 -4.88 14.01
N ASP A 35 17.81 -5.48 14.26
CA ASP A 35 18.51 -6.24 13.26
C ASP A 35 17.53 -7.34 12.82
N LEU A 36 16.68 -6.95 11.91
CA LEU A 36 16.03 -7.94 11.06
C LEU A 36 17.20 -8.59 10.32
N HIS A 37 17.69 -9.70 10.87
CA HIS A 37 18.54 -10.59 10.11
C HIS A 37 17.96 -10.67 8.71
N PRO A 38 18.76 -10.44 7.67
CA PRO A 38 18.25 -10.63 6.32
C PRO A 38 17.60 -12.01 6.34
N ILE A 39 16.27 -12.02 6.28
CA ILE A 39 15.55 -13.26 6.14
C ILE A 39 16.12 -13.80 4.84
N ASN A 40 16.98 -14.80 4.94
CA ASN A 40 17.46 -15.49 3.77
C ASN A 40 16.22 -15.85 2.97
N PRO A 41 16.08 -15.34 1.76
CA PRO A 41 14.91 -15.64 0.97
C PRO A 41 14.74 -17.14 0.94
N PRO A 42 13.52 -17.65 1.14
CA PRO A 42 13.29 -19.07 1.00
C PRO A 42 13.74 -19.48 -0.40
N PRO A 43 14.36 -20.67 -0.56
CA PRO A 43 14.93 -21.14 -1.81
C PRO A 43 13.93 -21.25 -2.98
N VAL A 44 12.66 -20.99 -2.72
CA VAL A 44 11.60 -20.97 -3.73
C VAL A 44 11.70 -19.78 -4.68
N TYR A 45 12.33 -18.68 -4.24
CA TYR A 45 12.53 -17.53 -5.11
C TYR A 45 13.93 -17.57 -5.70
N SER A 46 14.03 -17.47 -7.02
CA SER A 46 15.32 -17.27 -7.65
C SER A 46 15.88 -15.95 -7.16
N THR A 47 17.11 -15.98 -6.69
CA THR A 47 17.88 -14.78 -6.34
C THR A 47 18.44 -14.10 -7.58
N GLU A 48 17.97 -14.50 -8.76
CA GLU A 48 18.39 -13.91 -10.02
C GLU A 48 17.99 -12.45 -10.00
N ALA A 49 19.02 -11.59 -10.05
CA ALA A 49 18.81 -10.16 -10.15
C ALA A 49 18.01 -9.89 -11.43
N TYR A 50 17.07 -8.98 -11.36
CA TYR A 50 16.38 -8.48 -12.54
C TYR A 50 17.43 -7.97 -13.53
N THR A 51 17.52 -8.62 -14.68
CA THR A 51 18.54 -8.31 -15.70
C THR A 51 18.13 -7.15 -16.61
N GLY A 52 16.86 -6.74 -16.54
CA GLY A 52 16.30 -5.64 -17.31
C GLY A 52 15.94 -4.42 -16.45
N TYR A 53 14.93 -3.68 -16.88
CA TYR A 53 14.40 -2.56 -16.14
C TYR A 53 13.68 -3.03 -14.87
N LYS A 54 13.82 -2.26 -13.80
CA LYS A 54 13.05 -2.43 -12.58
C LYS A 54 12.42 -1.11 -12.18
N TRP A 55 11.11 -1.10 -12.03
CA TRP A 55 10.39 0.10 -11.65
C TRP A 55 10.64 0.48 -10.19
N GLY A 56 10.74 1.77 -9.94
CA GLY A 56 10.83 2.35 -8.62
C GLY A 56 10.02 3.64 -8.54
N MET A 57 9.41 3.89 -7.38
CA MET A 57 8.68 5.12 -7.11
C MET A 57 9.33 5.85 -5.94
N ALA A 58 9.61 7.13 -6.10
CA ALA A 58 10.05 8.01 -5.03
C ALA A 58 8.97 9.03 -4.72
N ILE A 59 8.61 9.15 -3.44
CA ILE A 59 7.64 10.13 -2.95
C ILE A 59 8.35 11.10 -2.03
N ASP A 60 8.35 12.38 -2.37
CA ASP A 60 8.93 13.44 -1.53
C ASP A 60 7.98 13.78 -0.38
N LEU A 61 8.24 13.19 0.79
CA LEU A 61 7.42 13.41 1.99
C LEU A 61 7.54 14.84 2.55
N ASN A 62 8.59 15.59 2.21
CA ASN A 62 8.71 16.99 2.61
C ASN A 62 7.69 17.88 1.89
N LYS A 63 7.29 17.48 0.68
CA LYS A 63 6.26 18.18 -0.11
C LYS A 63 4.85 17.65 0.13
N CYS A 64 4.72 16.51 0.79
CA CYS A 64 3.43 15.89 1.03
C CYS A 64 2.65 16.66 2.11
N THR A 65 1.51 17.21 1.73
CA THR A 65 0.58 17.90 2.64
C THR A 65 -0.57 17.03 3.12
N GLY A 66 -0.63 15.77 2.67
CA GLY A 66 -1.74 14.86 2.97
C GLY A 66 -3.06 15.25 2.31
N CYS A 67 -3.04 16.01 1.23
CA CYS A 67 -4.24 16.55 0.57
C CYS A 67 -5.15 15.48 -0.08
N GLY A 68 -4.65 14.26 -0.31
CA GLY A 68 -5.42 13.16 -0.90
C GLY A 68 -5.59 13.24 -2.42
N ALA A 69 -4.98 14.21 -3.11
CA ALA A 69 -5.10 14.33 -4.57
C ALA A 69 -4.63 13.06 -5.32
N CYS A 70 -3.56 12.42 -4.84
CA CYS A 70 -3.07 11.16 -5.40
C CYS A 70 -4.08 10.01 -5.23
N VAL A 71 -4.82 9.98 -4.11
CA VAL A 71 -5.89 8.99 -3.86
C VAL A 71 -7.02 9.21 -4.86
N THR A 72 -7.46 10.46 -5.01
CA THR A 72 -8.53 10.80 -5.96
C THR A 72 -8.13 10.50 -7.40
N ALA A 73 -6.91 10.88 -7.79
CA ALA A 73 -6.39 10.59 -9.13
C ALA A 73 -6.33 9.06 -9.40
N CYS A 74 -5.87 8.28 -8.43
CA CYS A 74 -5.85 6.83 -8.53
C CYS A 74 -7.27 6.25 -8.68
N ASN A 75 -8.23 6.76 -7.90
CA ASN A 75 -9.61 6.30 -7.98
C ASN A 75 -10.25 6.59 -9.34
N VAL A 76 -9.98 7.78 -9.90
CA VAL A 76 -10.51 8.17 -11.21
C VAL A 76 -9.86 7.36 -12.33
N GLU A 77 -8.53 7.25 -12.32
CA GLU A 77 -7.78 6.56 -13.37
C GLU A 77 -8.10 5.06 -13.42
N ASN A 78 -8.24 4.43 -12.26
CA ASN A 78 -8.45 2.99 -12.15
C ASN A 78 -9.93 2.62 -11.92
N ASN A 79 -10.83 3.58 -12.04
CA ASN A 79 -12.27 3.37 -11.86
C ASN A 79 -12.63 2.66 -10.54
N ILE A 80 -11.94 3.04 -9.46
CA ILE A 80 -12.10 2.40 -8.15
C ILE A 80 -13.44 2.81 -7.55
N PRO A 81 -14.29 1.87 -7.13
CA PRO A 81 -15.61 2.19 -6.59
C PRO A 81 -15.54 2.90 -5.22
N ILE A 82 -16.40 3.88 -5.02
CA ILE A 82 -16.57 4.59 -3.74
C ILE A 82 -17.56 3.83 -2.88
N VAL A 83 -17.09 3.27 -1.77
CA VAL A 83 -17.89 2.42 -0.88
C VAL A 83 -18.51 3.16 0.31
N GLY A 84 -18.04 4.34 0.62
CA GLY A 84 -18.51 5.17 1.72
C GLY A 84 -17.99 4.77 3.12
N LYS A 85 -18.28 5.63 4.09
CA LYS A 85 -17.75 5.58 5.46
C LYS A 85 -18.11 4.29 6.19
N ASP A 86 -19.32 3.81 6.03
CA ASP A 86 -19.81 2.63 6.77
C ASP A 86 -19.11 1.35 6.34
N GLN A 87 -18.75 1.25 5.07
CA GLN A 87 -17.99 0.11 4.56
C GLN A 87 -16.51 0.19 4.99
N VAL A 88 -15.95 1.39 5.03
CA VAL A 88 -14.59 1.61 5.56
C VAL A 88 -14.48 1.18 7.02
N LYS A 89 -15.52 1.43 7.84
CA LYS A 89 -15.57 0.97 9.25
C LYS A 89 -15.47 -0.56 9.42
N VAL A 90 -15.96 -1.30 8.44
CA VAL A 90 -15.92 -2.77 8.45
C VAL A 90 -14.80 -3.33 7.56
N ASN A 91 -13.77 -2.53 7.27
CA ASN A 91 -12.58 -2.90 6.49
C ASN A 91 -12.88 -3.33 5.04
N ARG A 92 -13.89 -2.74 4.42
CA ARG A 92 -14.25 -2.98 3.02
C ARG A 92 -13.93 -1.77 2.14
N GLU A 93 -12.95 -0.99 2.51
CA GLU A 93 -12.44 0.12 1.70
C GLU A 93 -11.83 -0.40 0.40
N MET A 94 -11.97 0.38 -0.68
CA MET A 94 -11.47 0.02 -2.01
C MET A 94 -10.30 0.87 -2.50
N MET A 95 -9.98 1.95 -1.82
CA MET A 95 -8.86 2.82 -2.19
C MET A 95 -7.54 2.06 -2.21
N TRP A 96 -6.82 2.13 -3.34
CA TRP A 96 -5.51 1.48 -3.48
C TRP A 96 -4.39 2.27 -2.81
N ILE A 97 -4.53 3.58 -2.74
CA ILE A 97 -3.63 4.47 -2.02
C ILE A 97 -4.35 4.99 -0.79
N ARG A 98 -3.73 4.87 0.37
CA ARG A 98 -4.20 5.53 1.59
C ARG A 98 -3.14 6.51 2.09
N ILE A 99 -3.55 7.53 2.82
CA ILE A 99 -2.63 8.46 3.47
C ILE A 99 -2.59 8.13 4.96
N ASP A 100 -1.50 7.52 5.40
CA ASP A 100 -1.26 7.28 6.81
C ASP A 100 -0.79 8.58 7.48
N ARG A 101 -1.31 8.86 8.67
CA ARG A 101 -0.99 10.06 9.44
C ARG A 101 -0.30 9.67 10.73
N TYR A 102 0.83 10.30 10.98
CA TYR A 102 1.62 10.11 12.19
C TYR A 102 1.76 11.44 12.91
N TYR A 103 1.45 11.45 14.18
CA TYR A 103 1.50 12.64 14.99
C TYR A 103 2.72 12.63 15.90
N SER A 104 3.39 13.77 16.02
CA SER A 104 4.52 14.00 16.94
C SER A 104 4.34 15.37 17.63
N GLY A 105 5.20 15.67 18.61
CA GLY A 105 5.13 16.93 19.36
C GLY A 105 4.25 16.85 20.60
N SER A 106 3.99 18.03 21.20
CA SER A 106 3.13 18.14 22.38
C SER A 106 1.64 18.22 21.99
N PRO A 107 0.72 17.95 22.91
CA PRO A 107 -0.72 18.14 22.66
C PRO A 107 -1.10 19.56 22.24
N ASP A 108 -0.34 20.55 22.72
CA ASP A 108 -0.59 21.98 22.43
C ASP A 108 0.03 22.44 21.09
N ALA A 109 1.01 21.67 20.58
CA ALA A 109 1.68 21.94 19.31
C ALA A 109 1.93 20.62 18.53
N PRO A 110 0.87 19.96 18.06
CA PRO A 110 0.99 18.70 17.34
C PRO A 110 1.55 18.93 15.93
N LYS A 111 2.50 18.09 15.54
CA LYS A 111 2.94 17.97 14.15
C LYS A 111 2.27 16.74 13.52
N ALA A 112 1.89 16.86 12.28
CA ALA A 112 1.36 15.73 11.50
C ALA A 112 2.29 15.42 10.33
N ASN A 113 2.73 14.19 10.24
CA ASN A 113 3.49 13.65 9.11
C ASN A 113 2.59 12.75 8.28
N PHE A 114 2.68 12.86 6.98
CA PHE A 114 1.84 12.12 6.04
C PHE A 114 2.70 11.13 5.26
N GLN A 115 2.18 9.92 5.10
CA GLN A 115 2.83 8.90 4.31
C GLN A 115 1.81 8.24 3.38
N PRO A 116 1.85 8.54 2.08
CA PRO A 116 1.11 7.77 1.10
C PRO A 116 1.57 6.31 1.12
N MET A 117 0.63 5.40 1.31
CA MET A 117 0.90 3.98 1.40
C MET A 117 0.18 3.24 0.27
N LEU A 118 0.94 2.54 -0.53
CA LEU A 118 0.48 1.76 -1.67
C LEU A 118 1.25 0.44 -1.75
N CYS A 119 0.98 -0.38 -2.77
CA CYS A 119 1.73 -1.61 -2.99
C CYS A 119 3.23 -1.33 -3.10
N GLN A 120 4.04 -2.07 -2.37
CA GLN A 120 5.50 -1.92 -2.36
C GLN A 120 6.18 -2.81 -3.41
N HIS A 121 5.43 -3.57 -4.18
CA HIS A 121 5.96 -4.50 -5.18
C HIS A 121 7.13 -5.34 -4.62
N CYS A 122 6.89 -5.96 -3.46
CA CYS A 122 7.92 -6.69 -2.71
C CYS A 122 8.57 -7.77 -3.57
N ASP A 123 9.91 -7.86 -3.58
CA ASP A 123 10.63 -8.88 -4.34
C ASP A 123 10.28 -10.30 -3.85
N PHE A 124 10.06 -10.45 -2.55
CA PHE A 124 9.58 -11.70 -1.92
C PHE A 124 8.17 -11.49 -1.39
N ALA A 125 7.23 -11.37 -2.31
CA ALA A 125 5.88 -10.95 -2.00
C ALA A 125 5.09 -12.03 -1.24
N PRO A 126 4.74 -11.81 0.04
CA PRO A 126 3.97 -12.78 0.80
C PRO A 126 2.57 -12.99 0.26
N CYS A 127 2.05 -12.06 -0.54
CA CYS A 127 0.76 -12.22 -1.20
C CYS A 127 0.79 -13.24 -2.35
N GLU A 128 1.97 -13.47 -2.95
CA GLU A 128 2.12 -14.46 -4.02
C GLU A 128 2.13 -15.88 -3.48
N ASN A 129 2.85 -16.10 -2.37
CA ASN A 129 3.00 -17.43 -1.78
C ASN A 129 1.68 -18.04 -1.32
N VAL A 130 0.74 -17.22 -0.93
CA VAL A 130 -0.54 -17.68 -0.36
C VAL A 130 -1.66 -17.77 -1.39
N CYS A 131 -1.40 -17.39 -2.64
CA CYS A 131 -2.41 -17.46 -3.68
C CYS A 131 -2.55 -18.89 -4.21
N PRO A 132 -3.70 -19.56 -4.02
CA PRO A 132 -3.87 -20.97 -4.39
C PRO A 132 -3.85 -21.20 -5.91
N VAL A 133 -4.02 -20.15 -6.68
CA VAL A 133 -4.09 -20.22 -8.15
C VAL A 133 -2.99 -19.40 -8.82
N ALA A 134 -2.01 -18.89 -8.07
CA ALA A 134 -0.95 -18.02 -8.58
C ALA A 134 -1.48 -16.84 -9.43
N ALA A 135 -2.55 -16.23 -8.96
CA ALA A 135 -3.10 -15.04 -9.62
C ALA A 135 -2.25 -13.80 -9.39
N THR A 136 -1.47 -13.77 -8.31
CA THR A 136 -0.50 -12.69 -8.02
C THR A 136 0.90 -13.18 -8.36
N THR A 137 1.57 -12.50 -9.27
CA THR A 137 2.90 -12.87 -9.78
C THR A 137 3.74 -11.64 -10.05
N HIS A 138 5.06 -11.80 -10.07
CA HIS A 138 5.96 -10.74 -10.50
C HIS A 138 6.11 -10.71 -12.02
N THR A 139 6.18 -9.49 -12.53
CA THR A 139 6.62 -9.24 -13.90
C THR A 139 8.14 -9.16 -13.97
N ASN A 140 8.71 -9.29 -15.17
CA ASN A 140 10.16 -9.23 -15.37
C ASN A 140 10.77 -7.87 -15.01
N ASP A 141 9.96 -6.83 -14.90
CA ASP A 141 10.35 -5.47 -14.52
C ASP A 141 10.07 -5.14 -13.03
N GLY A 142 9.80 -6.17 -12.23
CA GLY A 142 9.69 -6.07 -10.77
C GLY A 142 8.35 -5.61 -10.25
N LEU A 143 7.31 -5.58 -11.06
CA LEU A 143 5.96 -5.25 -10.59
C LEU A 143 5.22 -6.50 -10.09
N ASN A 144 4.52 -6.37 -8.98
CA ASN A 144 3.58 -7.38 -8.51
C ASN A 144 2.27 -7.18 -9.29
N SER A 145 2.05 -8.04 -10.26
CA SER A 145 0.90 -8.02 -11.15
C SER A 145 -0.19 -8.96 -10.66
N MET A 146 -1.40 -8.77 -11.13
CA MET A 146 -2.52 -9.64 -10.83
C MET A 146 -3.25 -10.07 -12.09
N SER A 147 -3.34 -11.39 -12.29
CA SER A 147 -4.20 -11.99 -13.31
C SER A 147 -5.61 -12.13 -12.72
N TYR A 148 -6.43 -11.09 -12.88
CA TYR A 148 -7.73 -10.99 -12.24
C TYR A 148 -8.68 -12.14 -12.63
N ASN A 149 -8.64 -12.59 -13.88
CA ASN A 149 -9.47 -13.69 -14.37
C ASN A 149 -9.07 -15.07 -13.82
N ARG A 150 -7.91 -15.19 -13.21
CA ARG A 150 -7.45 -16.40 -12.51
C ARG A 150 -7.83 -16.39 -11.03
N CYS A 151 -8.16 -15.24 -10.50
CA CYS A 151 -8.48 -15.08 -9.09
C CYS A 151 -9.80 -15.77 -8.74
N VAL A 152 -9.78 -16.59 -7.69
CA VAL A 152 -10.95 -17.28 -7.14
C VAL A 152 -11.48 -16.62 -5.86
N GLY A 153 -10.95 -15.47 -5.49
CA GLY A 153 -11.47 -14.65 -4.39
C GLY A 153 -11.22 -15.18 -2.98
N THR A 154 -10.15 -15.96 -2.75
CA THR A 154 -9.80 -16.44 -1.40
C THR A 154 -9.40 -15.32 -0.44
N ARG A 155 -8.97 -14.16 -0.94
CA ARG A 155 -8.53 -12.96 -0.18
C ARG A 155 -7.35 -13.20 0.74
N TYR A 156 -6.67 -14.33 0.64
CA TYR A 156 -5.53 -14.63 1.48
C TYR A 156 -4.35 -13.69 1.21
N CYS A 157 -4.22 -13.21 -0.01
CA CYS A 157 -3.26 -12.16 -0.36
C CYS A 157 -3.46 -10.87 0.45
N SER A 158 -4.71 -10.47 0.69
CA SER A 158 -5.04 -9.32 1.55
C SER A 158 -4.66 -9.57 3.00
N ASN A 159 -4.93 -10.77 3.52
CA ASN A 159 -4.57 -11.12 4.89
C ASN A 159 -3.06 -11.11 5.10
N ASN A 160 -2.31 -11.59 4.12
CA ASN A 160 -0.87 -11.76 4.22
C ASN A 160 -0.06 -10.50 3.85
N CYS A 161 -0.69 -9.50 3.24
CA CYS A 161 -0.02 -8.24 2.93
C CYS A 161 0.34 -7.48 4.21
N PRO A 162 1.64 -7.21 4.50
CA PRO A 162 2.03 -6.47 5.69
C PRO A 162 1.64 -5.00 5.63
N TYR A 163 1.52 -4.44 4.42
CA TYR A 163 1.12 -3.06 4.20
C TYR A 163 -0.39 -2.86 4.11
N LYS A 164 -1.16 -3.96 4.06
CA LYS A 164 -2.63 -3.93 3.95
C LYS A 164 -3.13 -3.09 2.77
N VAL A 165 -2.52 -3.27 1.61
CA VAL A 165 -2.86 -2.52 0.38
C VAL A 165 -3.63 -3.36 -0.64
N ARG A 166 -3.75 -4.67 -0.41
CA ARG A 166 -4.59 -5.53 -1.24
C ARG A 166 -6.06 -5.33 -0.89
N ARG A 167 -6.88 -5.07 -1.90
CA ARG A 167 -8.31 -4.80 -1.76
C ARG A 167 -9.13 -5.88 -2.47
N PHE A 168 -10.34 -6.08 -2.01
CA PHE A 168 -11.31 -6.98 -2.62
C PHE A 168 -12.65 -6.27 -2.73
N ASN A 169 -13.26 -6.35 -3.92
CA ASN A 169 -14.57 -5.77 -4.14
C ASN A 169 -15.65 -6.71 -3.64
N TYR A 170 -16.36 -6.31 -2.60
CA TYR A 170 -17.45 -7.08 -1.98
C TYR A 170 -18.81 -6.79 -2.60
N PHE A 171 -18.88 -5.84 -3.54
CA PHE A 171 -20.14 -5.32 -4.05
C PHE A 171 -20.31 -5.64 -5.52
N ASP A 172 -21.54 -5.96 -5.89
CA ASP A 172 -21.96 -5.97 -7.28
C ASP A 172 -22.45 -4.57 -7.66
N TRP A 173 -21.64 -3.89 -8.48
CA TRP A 173 -21.92 -2.53 -8.93
C TRP A 173 -22.80 -2.50 -10.17
N ARG A 174 -23.09 -3.64 -10.80
CA ARG A 174 -23.92 -3.75 -12.01
C ARG A 174 -25.35 -3.35 -11.77
N ASP A 175 -25.89 -3.67 -10.61
CA ASP A 175 -27.28 -3.39 -10.23
C ASP A 175 -27.54 -1.92 -9.89
N ARG A 176 -26.49 -1.12 -9.70
CA ARG A 176 -26.61 0.31 -9.40
C ARG A 176 -26.80 1.17 -10.64
N VAL A 177 -26.76 0.58 -11.81
CA VAL A 177 -27.07 1.23 -13.09
C VAL A 177 -28.57 1.12 -13.34
N GLY A 178 -29.40 1.44 -12.32
CA GLY A 178 -30.82 1.67 -12.52
C GLY A 178 -31.00 2.82 -13.51
N ASP A 179 -31.99 2.69 -14.39
CA ASP A 179 -32.45 3.71 -15.32
C ASP A 179 -31.72 3.83 -16.66
N GLY A 180 -31.42 2.68 -17.30
CA GLY A 180 -31.27 2.64 -18.76
C GLY A 180 -29.90 3.01 -19.33
N VAL A 181 -28.88 3.19 -18.51
CA VAL A 181 -27.52 3.32 -19.01
C VAL A 181 -26.90 1.93 -19.16
N GLN A 182 -26.85 1.43 -20.38
CA GLN A 182 -26.08 0.24 -20.71
C GLN A 182 -24.58 0.60 -20.70
N TYR A 183 -23.84 0.13 -19.72
CA TYR A 183 -22.38 0.09 -19.86
C TYR A 183 -22.02 -1.00 -20.85
N ALA A 184 -21.27 -0.64 -21.87
CA ALA A 184 -20.86 -1.55 -22.95
C ALA A 184 -19.92 -2.65 -22.49
N GLU A 185 -19.32 -2.50 -21.31
CA GLU A 185 -18.32 -3.43 -20.76
C GLU A 185 -18.70 -3.84 -19.33
N PRO A 186 -18.52 -5.10 -18.96
CA PRO A 186 -18.69 -5.52 -17.57
C PRO A 186 -17.69 -4.75 -16.69
N ILE A 187 -18.19 -4.14 -15.63
CA ILE A 187 -17.33 -3.54 -14.63
C ILE A 187 -16.48 -4.66 -14.04
N ASP A 188 -15.18 -4.52 -14.13
CA ASP A 188 -14.25 -5.50 -13.58
C ASP A 188 -14.36 -5.51 -12.05
N LEU A 189 -15.04 -6.52 -11.52
CA LEU A 189 -15.26 -6.69 -10.07
C LEU A 189 -13.97 -7.02 -9.32
N MET A 190 -12.94 -7.38 -10.07
CA MET A 190 -11.66 -7.87 -9.53
C MET A 190 -10.52 -6.92 -9.80
N ALA A 191 -10.81 -5.69 -10.24
CA ALA A 191 -9.79 -4.67 -10.46
C ALA A 191 -9.04 -4.37 -9.15
N ASN A 192 -7.79 -4.79 -9.08
CA ASN A 192 -6.84 -4.53 -8.01
C ASN A 192 -5.53 -4.05 -8.58
#